data_40d9f52698224c7493b6b48948029f71
#
_entry.id   40d9f52698224c7493b6b48948029f71
#
_cell.length_a   1.000
_cell.length_b   1.000
_cell.length_c   1.000
_cell.angle_alpha   90.00
_cell.angle_beta   90.00
_cell.angle_gamma   90.00
#
_symmetry.space_group_name_H-M   'P 1'
#
loop_
_entity.id
_entity.type
_entity.pdbx_description
1 polymer ?
#
loop_
_entity_poly.entity_id
_entity_poly.type
_entity_poly.pdbx_seq_one_letter_code
_entity_poly.pdbx_strand_id
1 'polypeptide(L)'
;DEVRTQIVPSGARTARAGNGELSVNSLLARKLAGIVKTLDTTRPITAGCNEPSPKNHLFRSGALDIIGYNYHNQDIPDVPKNFPGMPFIITESNSSLMTRGYYRQNSDSAYVWPERWDKPFYDRTFSCSSYENCHVPWGSTNEETLLLMKKYPWICGQYVWTGFDYIGEPTPYGWPARSSYFGMIDLAGFPKDVYYLYKSELTDEDVLHIFPHWNFGSETHAGEGIEPSVTSVDGMVDVWAYYNNADEVELFLNGRSQGIRSKNDSLLHCVWRVKYEPG
;
A
#
# COMPACT_ATOMS: atom_id res chain seq x y z
N ASP A 1 46.70 15.40 4.75
CA ASP A 1 45.77 16.54 4.80
C ASP A 1 44.46 16.04 5.38
N GLU A 2 44.25 16.32 6.67
CA GLU A 2 43.01 15.99 7.37
C GLU A 2 41.91 16.91 6.88
N VAL A 3 40.95 16.38 6.12
CA VAL A 3 39.70 17.07 5.85
C VAL A 3 38.82 17.03 7.10
N ARG A 4 38.95 18.04 7.96
CA ARG A 4 37.99 18.29 9.02
C ARG A 4 36.70 18.79 8.43
N THR A 5 35.77 17.88 8.18
CA THR A 5 34.41 18.24 7.81
C THR A 5 33.62 18.55 9.07
N GLN A 6 33.56 19.82 9.46
CA GLN A 6 32.54 20.27 10.40
C GLN A 6 31.18 20.27 9.70
N ILE A 7 30.39 19.24 9.92
CA ILE A 7 28.98 19.24 9.53
C ILE A 7 28.24 20.04 10.60
N VAL A 8 27.95 21.31 10.31
CA VAL A 8 27.07 22.14 11.15
C VAL A 8 25.66 21.95 10.59
N PRO A 9 24.72 21.32 11.30
CA PRO A 9 23.32 21.21 10.84
C PRO A 9 22.68 22.59 10.93
N SER A 10 22.11 23.07 9.83
CA SER A 10 21.25 24.25 9.83
C SER A 10 19.95 23.91 10.56
N GLY A 11 19.83 24.29 11.83
CA GLY A 11 18.57 24.49 12.55
C GLY A 11 17.61 23.31 12.75
N ALA A 12 17.86 22.13 12.22
CA ALA A 12 17.02 20.96 12.42
C ALA A 12 17.36 20.24 13.74
N ARG A 13 16.35 19.89 14.52
CA ARG A 13 16.52 19.08 15.74
C ARG A 13 16.85 17.65 15.33
N THR A 14 18.13 17.30 15.31
CA THR A 14 18.57 15.91 15.09
C THR A 14 18.18 15.04 16.28
N ALA A 15 17.73 13.81 16.02
CA ALA A 15 17.55 12.81 17.05
C ALA A 15 18.86 12.66 17.85
N ARG A 16 18.84 12.92 19.17
CA ARG A 16 20.03 12.83 20.01
C ARG A 16 20.56 11.39 19.99
N ALA A 17 21.73 11.20 19.39
CA ALA A 17 22.48 9.96 19.55
C ALA A 17 22.75 9.74 21.06
N GLY A 18 22.37 8.57 21.57
CA GLY A 18 22.74 8.17 22.94
C GLY A 18 24.26 8.18 23.10
N ASN A 19 24.74 8.38 24.32
CA ASN A 19 26.16 8.51 24.70
C ASN A 19 27.03 7.25 24.48
N GLY A 20 26.75 6.46 23.47
CA GLY A 20 27.51 5.26 23.09
C GLY A 20 28.29 5.46 21.80
N GLU A 21 29.38 4.71 21.66
CA GLU A 21 30.17 4.67 20.43
C GLU A 21 29.32 4.31 19.21
N LEU A 22 29.43 5.07 18.12
CA LEU A 22 28.66 4.83 16.93
C LEU A 22 29.21 3.61 16.17
N SER A 23 28.32 2.77 15.70
CA SER A 23 28.71 1.65 14.83
C SER A 23 29.24 2.12 13.48
N VAL A 24 29.97 1.24 12.80
CA VAL A 24 30.44 1.48 11.42
C VAL A 24 29.27 1.87 10.49
N ASN A 25 28.11 1.22 10.63
CA ASN A 25 26.93 1.54 9.82
C ASN A 25 26.38 2.95 10.12
N SER A 26 26.39 3.37 11.38
CA SER A 26 26.00 4.75 11.74
C SER A 26 26.99 5.79 11.18
N LEU A 27 28.28 5.48 11.19
CA LEU A 27 29.31 6.35 10.60
C LEU A 27 29.17 6.41 9.07
N LEU A 28 28.86 5.29 8.43
CA LEU A 28 28.60 5.25 6.99
C LEU A 28 27.36 6.09 6.63
N ALA A 29 26.27 5.98 7.39
CA ALA A 29 25.08 6.80 7.19
C ALA A 29 25.40 8.30 7.27
N ARG A 30 26.21 8.72 8.26
CA ARG A 30 26.70 10.11 8.37
C ARG A 30 27.54 10.54 7.16
N LYS A 31 28.44 9.67 6.71
CA LYS A 31 29.27 9.96 5.53
C LYS A 31 28.43 10.16 4.29
N LEU A 32 27.46 9.27 4.04
CA LEU A 32 26.57 9.38 2.90
C LEU A 32 25.70 10.64 2.96
N ALA A 33 25.09 10.92 4.10
CA ALA A 33 24.34 12.17 4.29
C ALA A 33 25.22 13.42 4.09
N GLY A 34 26.47 13.39 4.56
CA GLY A 34 27.44 14.46 4.31
C GLY A 34 27.71 14.67 2.82
N ILE A 35 27.89 13.60 2.05
CA ILE A 35 28.05 13.69 0.58
C ILE A 35 26.82 14.31 -0.05
N VAL A 36 25.60 13.85 0.29
CA VAL A 36 24.36 14.43 -0.23
C VAL A 36 24.30 15.94 0.06
N LYS A 37 24.62 16.36 1.28
CA LYS A 37 24.59 17.79 1.66
C LYS A 37 25.69 18.63 0.98
N THR A 38 26.73 18.04 0.44
CA THR A 38 27.69 18.80 -0.41
C THR A 38 27.10 19.10 -1.80
N LEU A 39 26.11 18.32 -2.24
CA LEU A 39 25.48 18.46 -3.56
C LEU A 39 24.16 19.24 -3.48
N ASP A 40 23.36 19.00 -2.42
CA ASP A 40 22.08 19.64 -2.20
C ASP A 40 21.85 19.92 -0.70
N THR A 41 21.86 21.18 -0.32
CA THR A 41 21.57 21.64 1.04
C THR A 41 20.10 22.04 1.23
N THR A 42 19.30 22.05 0.17
CA THR A 42 17.95 22.60 0.20
C THR A 42 16.88 21.58 0.59
N ARG A 43 17.14 20.29 0.37
CA ARG A 43 16.19 19.23 0.66
C ARG A 43 16.54 18.46 1.93
N PRO A 44 15.53 18.04 2.72
CA PRO A 44 15.77 17.16 3.86
C PRO A 44 16.18 15.75 3.40
N ILE A 45 16.94 15.07 4.26
CA ILE A 45 17.38 13.68 4.03
C ILE A 45 16.50 12.74 4.84
N THR A 46 16.02 11.70 4.17
CA THR A 46 15.39 10.53 4.79
C THR A 46 16.03 9.26 4.23
N ALA A 47 15.65 8.11 4.79
CA ALA A 47 15.98 6.80 4.24
C ALA A 47 14.88 5.83 4.59
N GLY A 48 14.57 4.90 3.66
CA GLY A 48 13.67 3.77 3.92
C GLY A 48 14.26 2.83 4.96
N CYS A 49 13.49 2.48 5.98
CA CYS A 49 13.95 1.61 7.05
C CYS A 49 12.95 0.49 7.32
N ASN A 50 13.42 -0.76 7.17
CA ASN A 50 12.65 -1.98 7.46
C ASN A 50 12.72 -2.41 8.93
N GLU A 51 13.46 -1.68 9.76
CA GLU A 51 13.57 -1.95 11.20
C GLU A 51 13.24 -0.68 11.99
N PRO A 52 12.00 -0.49 12.47
CA PRO A 52 11.51 0.76 13.06
C PRO A 52 12.07 1.04 14.47
N SER A 53 12.96 0.19 14.98
CA SER A 53 13.56 0.36 16.29
C SER A 53 14.40 1.64 16.37
N PRO A 54 14.22 2.51 17.40
CA PRO A 54 15.06 3.67 17.62
C PRO A 54 16.53 3.31 17.92
N LYS A 55 16.84 2.03 18.17
CA LYS A 55 18.20 1.52 18.33
C LYS A 55 18.88 1.20 17.00
N ASN A 56 18.15 1.23 15.88
CA ASN A 56 18.69 0.99 14.55
C ASN A 56 19.83 1.96 14.27
N HIS A 57 20.90 1.46 13.65
CA HIS A 57 22.11 2.21 13.29
C HIS A 57 21.82 3.46 12.47
N LEU A 58 20.83 3.38 11.58
CA LEU A 58 20.42 4.48 10.72
C LEU A 58 19.89 5.66 11.55
N PHE A 59 18.96 5.41 12.47
CA PHE A 59 18.39 6.45 13.34
C PHE A 59 19.41 6.95 14.36
N ARG A 60 20.20 6.05 14.95
CA ARG A 60 21.29 6.41 15.87
C ARG A 60 22.38 7.24 15.22
N SER A 61 22.53 7.21 13.92
CA SER A 61 23.49 8.06 13.21
C SER A 61 23.23 9.55 13.44
N GLY A 62 21.98 9.97 13.64
CA GLY A 62 21.57 11.37 13.68
C GLY A 62 21.79 12.11 12.36
N ALA A 63 21.85 11.38 11.24
CA ALA A 63 22.10 11.92 9.92
C ALA A 63 20.83 12.23 9.13
N LEU A 64 19.67 11.76 9.61
CA LEU A 64 18.39 11.96 8.93
C LEU A 64 17.67 13.20 9.45
N ASP A 65 17.08 13.96 8.55
CA ASP A 65 16.22 15.10 8.84
C ASP A 65 14.75 14.65 9.05
N ILE A 66 14.36 13.53 8.43
CA ILE A 66 13.01 12.95 8.48
C ILE A 66 13.16 11.46 8.80
N ILE A 67 12.33 10.94 9.71
CA ILE A 67 12.24 9.51 9.98
C ILE A 67 11.42 8.85 8.87
N GLY A 68 11.96 7.80 8.26
CA GLY A 68 11.29 7.03 7.19
C GLY A 68 11.14 5.57 7.57
N TYR A 69 9.93 5.03 7.47
CA TYR A 69 9.69 3.59 7.59
C TYR A 69 9.21 3.03 6.27
N ASN A 70 9.74 1.86 5.91
CA ASN A 70 9.12 0.99 4.94
C ASN A 70 8.15 0.08 5.69
N TYR A 71 6.87 0.09 5.31
CA TYR A 71 5.84 -0.74 5.96
C TYR A 71 5.69 -0.48 7.47
N HIS A 72 5.50 -1.53 8.27
CA HIS A 72 5.47 -1.46 9.74
C HIS A 72 4.36 -0.57 10.31
N ASN A 73 3.15 -0.63 9.72
CA ASN A 73 2.00 0.17 10.15
C ASN A 73 1.74 0.08 11.65
N GLN A 74 2.00 -1.08 12.27
CA GLN A 74 1.83 -1.33 13.70
C GLN A 74 2.78 -0.53 14.59
N ASP A 75 3.95 -0.12 14.07
CA ASP A 75 4.98 0.62 14.82
C ASP A 75 4.85 2.15 14.65
N ILE A 76 4.10 2.60 13.65
CA ILE A 76 3.92 4.03 13.35
C ILE A 76 3.36 4.82 14.53
N PRO A 77 2.35 4.34 15.29
CA PRO A 77 1.82 5.07 16.45
C PRO A 77 2.87 5.45 17.50
N ASP A 78 3.96 4.70 17.61
CA ASP A 78 5.04 4.96 18.57
C ASP A 78 6.10 5.96 18.07
N VAL A 79 6.03 6.41 16.82
CA VAL A 79 7.02 7.34 16.24
C VAL A 79 7.19 8.62 17.06
N PRO A 80 6.14 9.33 17.49
CA PRO A 80 6.31 10.56 18.28
C PRO A 80 6.99 10.33 19.63
N LYS A 81 6.84 9.15 20.23
CA LYS A 81 7.50 8.73 21.45
C LYS A 81 8.97 8.37 21.22
N ASN A 82 9.23 7.61 20.13
CA ASN A 82 10.55 7.09 19.81
C ASN A 82 11.47 8.18 19.21
N PHE A 83 10.90 9.14 18.49
CA PHE A 83 11.61 10.22 17.79
C PHE A 83 10.96 11.58 18.03
N PRO A 84 10.99 12.09 19.27
CA PRO A 84 10.27 13.31 19.64
C PRO A 84 10.71 14.52 18.81
N GLY A 85 9.74 15.17 18.17
CA GLY A 85 9.93 16.37 17.36
C GLY A 85 10.54 16.13 15.97
N MET A 86 10.70 14.88 15.54
CA MET A 86 11.12 14.54 14.18
C MET A 86 9.89 14.40 13.25
N PRO A 87 9.96 14.97 12.02
CA PRO A 87 8.98 14.65 10.99
C PRO A 87 9.04 13.17 10.62
N PHE A 88 7.94 12.64 10.14
CA PHE A 88 7.84 11.24 9.74
C PHE A 88 7.16 11.07 8.38
N ILE A 89 7.68 10.15 7.58
CA ILE A 89 7.12 9.77 6.29
C ILE A 89 7.15 8.24 6.12
N ILE A 90 6.13 7.68 5.48
CA ILE A 90 6.14 6.28 5.09
C ILE A 90 6.86 6.19 3.74
N THR A 91 8.07 5.62 3.75
CA THR A 91 8.95 5.59 2.57
C THR A 91 8.65 4.45 1.61
N GLU A 92 8.01 3.39 2.09
CA GLU A 92 7.30 2.38 1.30
C GLU A 92 6.09 1.91 2.09
N SER A 93 4.92 1.92 1.46
CA SER A 93 3.68 1.46 2.08
C SER A 93 3.07 0.31 1.29
N ASN A 94 2.17 -0.39 1.94
CA ASN A 94 1.23 -1.37 1.40
C ASN A 94 1.87 -2.67 0.92
N SER A 95 2.42 -2.77 -0.30
CA SER A 95 2.68 -4.06 -0.98
C SER A 95 1.44 -4.95 -1.01
N SER A 96 0.30 -4.33 -1.33
CA SER A 96 -0.95 -5.00 -1.62
C SER A 96 -0.89 -5.68 -2.98
N LEU A 97 -1.59 -6.79 -3.14
CA LEU A 97 -1.50 -7.66 -4.30
C LEU A 97 -2.82 -7.65 -5.07
N MET A 98 -2.78 -7.26 -6.35
CA MET A 98 -3.98 -7.13 -7.16
C MET A 98 -3.71 -7.45 -8.63
N THR A 99 -4.62 -8.20 -9.24
CA THR A 99 -4.66 -8.40 -10.69
C THR A 99 -5.87 -7.66 -11.25
N ARG A 100 -5.68 -6.69 -12.14
CA ARG A 100 -6.77 -5.93 -12.72
C ARG A 100 -7.82 -6.84 -13.35
N GLY A 101 -9.08 -6.67 -12.94
CA GLY A 101 -10.23 -7.40 -13.47
C GLY A 101 -10.36 -8.85 -12.97
N TYR A 102 -9.61 -9.26 -11.95
CA TYR A 102 -9.77 -10.57 -11.30
C TYR A 102 -10.36 -10.39 -9.89
N TYR A 103 -11.46 -11.05 -9.60
CA TYR A 103 -12.21 -10.86 -8.36
C TYR A 103 -12.56 -12.19 -7.71
N ARG A 104 -12.04 -12.40 -6.50
CA ARG A 104 -12.26 -13.61 -5.73
C ARG A 104 -13.24 -13.34 -4.59
N GLN A 105 -14.31 -14.11 -4.53
CA GLN A 105 -15.27 -14.08 -3.44
C GLN A 105 -14.82 -15.00 -2.29
N ASN A 106 -15.10 -14.73 -1.01
CA ASN A 106 -15.77 -13.51 -0.53
C ASN A 106 -14.76 -12.36 -0.39
N SER A 107 -15.23 -11.14 -0.64
CA SER A 107 -14.39 -9.95 -0.57
C SER A 107 -14.08 -9.48 0.86
N ASP A 108 -14.81 -9.96 1.85
CA ASP A 108 -14.62 -9.72 3.27
C ASP A 108 -13.50 -10.55 3.93
N SER A 109 -12.87 -11.42 3.15
CA SER A 109 -11.74 -12.23 3.62
C SER A 109 -10.43 -11.57 3.25
N ALA A 110 -9.59 -11.28 4.24
CA ALA A 110 -8.22 -10.80 4.02
C ALA A 110 -7.26 -11.98 3.79
N TYR A 111 -6.36 -11.81 2.84
CA TYR A 111 -5.37 -12.81 2.45
C TYR A 111 -3.96 -12.27 2.61
N VAL A 112 -3.09 -13.06 3.25
CA VAL A 112 -1.65 -12.79 3.32
C VAL A 112 -0.92 -13.83 2.47
N TRP A 113 -0.36 -13.39 1.33
CA TRP A 113 0.26 -14.26 0.35
C TRP A 113 1.71 -13.82 0.00
N PRO A 114 2.68 -14.72 0.10
CA PRO A 114 2.63 -16.02 0.80
C PRO A 114 2.35 -15.83 2.30
N GLU A 115 1.97 -16.87 3.00
CA GLU A 115 1.75 -16.79 4.47
C GLU A 115 2.99 -16.26 5.22
N ARG A 116 4.17 -16.57 4.67
CA ARG A 116 5.48 -16.08 5.12
C ARG A 116 6.37 -15.90 3.90
N TRP A 117 7.28 -14.92 3.97
CA TRP A 117 8.19 -14.58 2.88
C TRP A 117 9.07 -15.76 2.38
N ASP A 118 9.34 -16.76 3.25
CA ASP A 118 10.17 -17.92 2.98
C ASP A 118 9.36 -19.19 2.61
N LYS A 119 8.03 -19.09 2.53
CA LYS A 119 7.16 -20.21 2.16
C LYS A 119 6.79 -20.15 0.68
N PRO A 120 6.84 -21.30 -0.03
CA PRO A 120 6.28 -21.38 -1.37
C PRO A 120 4.80 -21.07 -1.37
N PHE A 121 4.33 -20.34 -2.38
CA PHE A 121 2.93 -20.09 -2.62
C PHE A 121 2.57 -20.52 -4.05
N TYR A 122 1.43 -21.14 -4.19
CA TYR A 122 0.90 -21.54 -5.49
C TYR A 122 -0.63 -21.40 -5.51
N ASP A 123 -1.13 -20.74 -6.52
CA ASP A 123 -2.51 -20.77 -6.95
C ASP A 123 -2.49 -20.86 -8.49
N ARG A 124 -3.31 -21.76 -9.06
CA ARG A 124 -3.29 -22.05 -10.50
C ARG A 124 -3.69 -20.87 -11.39
N THR A 125 -4.35 -19.87 -10.82
CA THR A 125 -4.79 -18.68 -11.55
C THR A 125 -3.66 -17.70 -11.80
N PHE A 126 -2.56 -17.77 -11.03
CA PHE A 126 -1.51 -16.76 -11.01
C PHE A 126 -2.05 -15.33 -10.91
N SER A 127 -3.15 -15.15 -10.15
CA SER A 127 -3.85 -13.89 -9.99
C SER A 127 -4.13 -13.59 -8.52
N CYS A 128 -4.23 -12.31 -8.18
CA CYS A 128 -4.62 -11.82 -6.87
C CYS A 128 -5.91 -11.02 -7.00
N SER A 129 -6.80 -11.13 -6.01
CA SER A 129 -8.10 -10.47 -6.06
C SER A 129 -7.99 -8.96 -6.10
N SER A 130 -8.75 -8.31 -6.97
CA SER A 130 -8.79 -6.86 -7.12
C SER A 130 -9.66 -6.15 -6.07
N TYR A 131 -10.24 -6.90 -5.13
CA TYR A 131 -10.97 -6.32 -3.98
C TYR A 131 -10.06 -5.66 -2.94
N GLU A 132 -8.77 -5.50 -3.23
CA GLU A 132 -7.84 -4.84 -2.31
C GLU A 132 -7.74 -5.53 -0.93
N ASN A 133 -7.95 -6.84 -0.90
CA ASN A 133 -7.99 -7.65 0.31
C ASN A 133 -6.85 -8.68 0.40
N CYS A 134 -5.77 -8.48 -0.36
CA CYS A 134 -4.61 -9.35 -0.38
C CYS A 134 -3.31 -8.55 -0.30
N HIS A 135 -2.39 -8.94 0.56
CA HIS A 135 -1.08 -8.30 0.69
C HIS A 135 0.01 -9.32 1.09
N VAL A 136 1.27 -8.91 1.00
CA VAL A 136 2.42 -9.69 1.45
C VAL A 136 2.57 -9.65 2.98
N PRO A 137 3.34 -10.59 3.59
CA PRO A 137 3.47 -10.69 5.05
C PRO A 137 4.02 -9.45 5.76
N TRP A 138 4.81 -8.64 5.07
CA TRP A 138 5.36 -7.39 5.60
C TRP A 138 4.54 -6.16 5.25
N GLY A 139 3.50 -6.34 4.43
CA GLY A 139 2.67 -5.28 3.89
C GLY A 139 1.36 -5.08 4.64
N SER A 140 0.49 -4.31 4.00
CA SER A 140 -0.88 -4.02 4.43
C SER A 140 -1.74 -3.76 3.20
N THR A 141 -3.05 -3.66 3.38
CA THR A 141 -3.92 -3.13 2.34
C THR A 141 -3.71 -1.61 2.18
N ASN A 142 -4.12 -1.06 1.05
CA ASN A 142 -4.04 0.37 0.81
C ASN A 142 -5.03 1.13 1.70
N GLU A 143 -6.22 0.58 1.92
CA GLU A 143 -7.22 1.16 2.81
C GLU A 143 -6.73 1.25 4.25
N GLU A 144 -6.09 0.20 4.78
CA GLU A 144 -5.50 0.22 6.13
C GLU A 144 -4.50 1.37 6.31
N THR A 145 -3.62 1.59 5.33
CA THR A 145 -2.65 2.68 5.42
C THR A 145 -3.29 4.05 5.28
N LEU A 146 -4.28 4.22 4.40
CA LEU A 146 -5.03 5.48 4.29
C LEU A 146 -5.78 5.81 5.58
N LEU A 147 -6.42 4.82 6.21
CA LEU A 147 -7.07 4.98 7.51
C LEU A 147 -6.06 5.35 8.61
N LEU A 148 -4.87 4.73 8.59
CA LEU A 148 -3.80 5.07 9.51
C LEU A 148 -3.35 6.54 9.36
N MET A 149 -3.20 7.00 8.13
CA MET A 149 -2.84 8.40 7.85
C MET A 149 -3.92 9.39 8.27
N LYS A 150 -5.19 9.06 8.06
CA LYS A 150 -6.32 9.86 8.58
C LYS A 150 -6.32 9.94 10.10
N LYS A 151 -6.01 8.84 10.77
CA LYS A 151 -5.94 8.78 12.24
C LYS A 151 -4.76 9.57 12.81
N TYR A 152 -3.65 9.66 12.10
CA TYR A 152 -2.42 10.29 12.58
C TYR A 152 -1.97 11.43 11.65
N PRO A 153 -2.55 12.63 11.77
CA PRO A 153 -2.32 13.76 10.85
C PRO A 153 -0.89 14.34 10.90
N TRP A 154 -0.05 13.86 11.81
CA TRP A 154 1.38 14.18 11.85
C TRP A 154 2.24 13.36 10.87
N ILE A 155 1.68 12.36 10.19
CA ILE A 155 2.34 11.65 9.11
C ILE A 155 2.41 12.59 7.90
N CYS A 156 3.62 12.92 7.44
CA CYS A 156 3.82 13.87 6.33
C CYS A 156 3.33 13.35 4.98
N GLY A 157 3.22 12.03 4.82
CA GLY A 157 2.78 11.40 3.57
C GLY A 157 3.29 9.97 3.45
N GLN A 158 3.02 9.37 2.28
CA GLN A 158 3.48 8.03 1.95
C GLN A 158 3.98 7.93 0.51
N TYR A 159 4.89 6.98 0.28
CA TYR A 159 5.23 6.47 -1.03
C TYR A 159 4.72 5.04 -1.15
N VAL A 160 3.78 4.83 -2.07
CA VAL A 160 3.14 3.52 -2.25
C VAL A 160 4.09 2.57 -2.98
N TRP A 161 4.25 1.36 -2.47
CA TRP A 161 4.82 0.25 -3.21
C TRP A 161 3.70 -0.57 -3.85
N THR A 162 3.38 -0.34 -5.15
CA THR A 162 4.05 0.61 -6.04
C THR A 162 3.04 1.28 -6.98
N GLY A 163 3.43 2.35 -7.66
CA GLY A 163 2.54 3.05 -8.60
C GLY A 163 2.19 2.22 -9.83
N PHE A 164 3.16 1.48 -10.39
CA PHE A 164 2.99 0.66 -11.60
C PHE A 164 3.44 -0.77 -11.35
N ASP A 165 2.77 -1.74 -11.99
CA ASP A 165 3.34 -3.07 -12.10
C ASP A 165 4.65 -3.02 -12.92
N TYR A 166 5.55 -3.94 -12.64
CA TYR A 166 6.85 -4.02 -13.30
C TYR A 166 7.23 -5.48 -13.58
N ILE A 167 8.11 -5.68 -14.53
CA ILE A 167 8.65 -7.00 -14.85
C ILE A 167 9.65 -7.40 -13.75
N GLY A 168 9.49 -8.60 -13.25
CA GLY A 168 10.22 -9.13 -12.10
C GLY A 168 9.38 -9.15 -10.84
N GLU A 169 9.93 -9.65 -9.75
CA GLU A 169 9.30 -9.75 -8.41
C GLU A 169 7.82 -10.22 -8.45
N PRO A 170 7.55 -11.41 -8.98
CA PRO A 170 6.17 -11.88 -9.16
C PRO A 170 5.54 -12.39 -7.86
N THR A 171 6.02 -11.95 -6.70
CA THR A 171 5.44 -12.28 -5.40
C THR A 171 3.91 -12.11 -5.42
N PRO A 172 3.12 -13.07 -4.95
CA PRO A 172 3.50 -14.23 -4.12
C PRO A 172 3.97 -15.47 -4.93
N TYR A 173 3.92 -15.39 -6.24
CA TYR A 173 4.18 -16.51 -7.15
C TYR A 173 5.66 -16.64 -7.51
N GLY A 174 5.99 -17.82 -8.04
CA GLY A 174 7.22 -18.06 -8.77
C GLY A 174 6.95 -18.19 -10.28
N TRP A 175 7.94 -18.68 -11.02
CA TRP A 175 7.76 -19.01 -12.43
C TRP A 175 6.54 -19.94 -12.64
N PRO A 176 5.66 -19.70 -13.66
CA PRO A 176 5.84 -18.81 -14.82
C PRO A 176 5.33 -17.37 -14.65
N ALA A 177 4.90 -16.94 -13.48
CA ALA A 177 4.57 -15.53 -13.24
C ALA A 177 5.83 -14.67 -13.42
N ARG A 178 5.70 -13.48 -13.99
CA ARG A 178 6.82 -12.62 -14.40
C ARG A 178 6.67 -11.17 -13.98
N SER A 179 5.45 -10.74 -13.70
CA SER A 179 5.13 -9.37 -13.35
C SER A 179 4.81 -9.26 -11.87
N SER A 180 5.11 -8.11 -11.29
CA SER A 180 4.60 -7.77 -9.97
C SER A 180 3.07 -7.65 -9.99
N TYR A 181 2.47 -7.70 -8.79
CA TYR A 181 1.05 -7.51 -8.54
C TYR A 181 0.78 -6.23 -7.73
N PHE A 182 1.82 -5.50 -7.37
CA PHE A 182 1.78 -4.39 -6.43
C PHE A 182 1.27 -3.07 -7.01
N GLY A 183 1.32 -2.92 -8.34
CA GLY A 183 1.02 -1.66 -9.00
C GLY A 183 -0.43 -1.22 -8.79
N MET A 184 -0.66 0.09 -8.62
CA MET A 184 -1.98 0.70 -8.76
C MET A 184 -2.41 0.78 -10.22
N ILE A 185 -1.44 0.76 -11.12
CA ILE A 185 -1.60 0.75 -12.58
C ILE A 185 -0.91 -0.51 -13.11
N ASP A 186 -1.53 -1.21 -14.04
CA ASP A 186 -0.99 -2.43 -14.61
C ASP A 186 0.14 -2.16 -15.65
N LEU A 187 0.80 -3.23 -16.13
CA LEU A 187 1.87 -3.13 -17.13
C LEU A 187 1.44 -2.47 -18.44
N ALA A 188 0.17 -2.49 -18.77
CA ALA A 188 -0.37 -1.89 -19.99
C ALA A 188 -0.76 -0.41 -19.79
N GLY A 189 -0.60 0.12 -18.58
CA GLY A 189 -0.93 1.50 -18.24
C GLY A 189 -2.39 1.71 -17.84
N PHE A 190 -3.16 0.66 -17.59
CA PHE A 190 -4.54 0.78 -17.13
C PHE A 190 -4.63 0.81 -15.61
N PRO A 191 -5.44 1.72 -15.03
CA PRO A 191 -5.68 1.76 -13.60
C PRO A 191 -6.38 0.48 -13.12
N LYS A 192 -5.93 -0.03 -11.96
CA LYS A 192 -6.66 -1.04 -11.18
C LYS A 192 -7.68 -0.34 -10.28
N ASP A 193 -8.59 -1.09 -9.66
CA ASP A 193 -9.66 -0.49 -8.83
C ASP A 193 -9.10 0.38 -7.69
N VAL A 194 -8.01 -0.03 -7.07
CA VAL A 194 -7.33 0.73 -6.00
C VAL A 194 -6.87 2.13 -6.42
N TYR A 195 -6.60 2.38 -7.70
CA TYR A 195 -6.32 3.73 -8.19
C TYR A 195 -7.48 4.68 -7.88
N TYR A 196 -8.72 4.21 -8.01
CA TYR A 196 -9.90 5.00 -7.73
C TYR A 196 -10.15 5.19 -6.23
N LEU A 197 -9.69 4.25 -5.38
CA LEU A 197 -9.63 4.49 -3.93
C LEU A 197 -8.76 5.71 -3.63
N TYR A 198 -7.52 5.74 -4.12
CA TYR A 198 -6.64 6.89 -3.92
C TYR A 198 -7.20 8.17 -4.53
N LYS A 199 -7.76 8.09 -5.73
CA LYS A 199 -8.39 9.24 -6.37
C LYS A 199 -9.53 9.80 -5.52
N SER A 200 -10.39 8.94 -4.97
CA SER A 200 -11.52 9.36 -4.13
C SER A 200 -11.11 9.94 -2.77
N GLU A 201 -9.92 9.58 -2.26
CA GLU A 201 -9.47 10.02 -0.93
C GLU A 201 -8.50 11.20 -0.97
N LEU A 202 -7.84 11.44 -2.11
CA LEU A 202 -6.76 12.42 -2.22
C LEU A 202 -7.00 13.53 -3.25
N THR A 203 -8.13 13.52 -3.96
CA THR A 203 -8.47 14.58 -4.92
C THR A 203 -9.88 15.09 -4.71
N ASP A 204 -10.15 16.31 -5.20
CA ASP A 204 -11.48 16.93 -5.21
C ASP A 204 -12.27 16.60 -6.50
N GLU A 205 -11.69 15.81 -7.42
CA GLU A 205 -12.38 15.36 -8.61
C GLU A 205 -13.48 14.36 -8.25
N ASP A 206 -14.65 14.49 -8.90
CA ASP A 206 -15.76 13.55 -8.67
C ASP A 206 -15.37 12.13 -9.05
N VAL A 207 -15.53 11.22 -8.11
CA VAL A 207 -15.27 9.80 -8.26
C VAL A 207 -16.51 9.02 -7.86
N LEU A 208 -16.96 8.13 -8.76
CA LEU A 208 -17.86 7.03 -8.45
C LEU A 208 -17.39 5.83 -9.28
N HIS A 209 -16.66 4.94 -8.66
CA HIS A 209 -16.09 3.74 -9.29
C HIS A 209 -16.73 2.50 -8.69
N ILE A 210 -17.37 1.70 -9.54
CA ILE A 210 -18.07 0.47 -9.16
C ILE A 210 -17.35 -0.75 -9.75
N PHE A 211 -17.23 -1.80 -8.97
CA PHE A 211 -16.67 -3.09 -9.40
C PHE A 211 -17.27 -4.26 -8.60
N PRO A 212 -17.15 -5.51 -9.06
CA PRO A 212 -16.45 -5.98 -10.23
C PRO A 212 -17.19 -5.62 -11.54
N HIS A 213 -16.51 -5.83 -12.67
CA HIS A 213 -17.21 -5.87 -13.96
C HIS A 213 -18.25 -7.00 -13.94
N TRP A 214 -19.35 -6.86 -14.70
CA TRP A 214 -20.47 -7.80 -14.68
C TRP A 214 -20.35 -8.92 -15.73
N ASN A 215 -19.12 -9.23 -16.16
CA ASN A 215 -18.81 -10.28 -17.14
C ASN A 215 -18.45 -11.58 -16.41
N PHE A 216 -19.46 -12.25 -15.89
CA PHE A 216 -19.28 -13.60 -15.37
C PHE A 216 -18.98 -14.53 -16.54
N GLY A 217 -17.87 -15.28 -16.43
CA GLY A 217 -17.46 -16.20 -17.47
C GLY A 217 -18.62 -17.11 -17.84
N SER A 218 -18.95 -17.16 -19.13
CA SER A 218 -19.87 -18.16 -19.61
C SER A 218 -19.28 -19.54 -19.30
N GLU A 219 -20.10 -20.53 -18.97
CA GLU A 219 -19.70 -21.94 -18.75
C GLU A 219 -18.88 -22.53 -19.92
N THR A 220 -18.81 -21.82 -21.06
CA THR A 220 -18.06 -22.21 -22.26
C THR A 220 -16.54 -22.28 -22.06
N HIS A 221 -15.97 -21.71 -21.01
CA HIS A 221 -14.54 -21.80 -20.72
C HIS A 221 -14.18 -22.79 -19.61
N ALA A 222 -15.17 -23.36 -18.93
CA ALA A 222 -14.92 -24.32 -17.86
C ALA A 222 -14.18 -25.60 -18.32
N GLY A 223 -14.17 -25.89 -19.61
CA GLY A 223 -13.45 -27.02 -20.23
C GLY A 223 -11.99 -26.72 -20.59
N GLU A 224 -11.56 -25.46 -20.61
CA GLU A 224 -10.23 -25.03 -21.02
C GLU A 224 -9.26 -24.78 -19.85
N GLY A 225 -9.69 -25.04 -18.61
CA GLY A 225 -8.86 -24.83 -17.41
C GLY A 225 -8.63 -23.35 -17.07
N ILE A 226 -9.36 -22.43 -17.67
CA ILE A 226 -9.34 -21.00 -17.38
C ILE A 226 -10.38 -20.72 -16.31
N GLU A 227 -9.92 -20.24 -15.16
CA GLU A 227 -10.81 -19.80 -14.09
C GLU A 227 -11.53 -18.51 -14.51
N PRO A 228 -12.82 -18.35 -14.17
CA PRO A 228 -13.53 -17.12 -14.42
C PRO A 228 -12.88 -15.96 -13.65
N SER A 229 -12.80 -14.79 -14.30
CA SER A 229 -12.22 -13.59 -13.71
C SER A 229 -13.06 -13.01 -12.56
N VAL A 230 -14.33 -13.36 -12.49
CA VAL A 230 -15.23 -13.05 -11.37
C VAL A 230 -15.87 -14.35 -10.90
N THR A 231 -15.73 -14.63 -9.61
CA THR A 231 -16.37 -15.78 -8.98
C THR A 231 -17.62 -15.35 -8.22
N SER A 232 -18.51 -16.28 -7.95
CA SER A 232 -19.62 -16.09 -7.02
C SER A 232 -19.58 -17.20 -5.96
N VAL A 233 -20.08 -16.90 -4.78
CA VAL A 233 -20.33 -17.90 -3.74
C VAL A 233 -21.82 -18.00 -3.51
N ASP A 234 -22.38 -19.18 -3.72
CA ASP A 234 -23.83 -19.44 -3.66
C ASP A 234 -24.64 -18.50 -4.59
N GLY A 235 -24.07 -18.12 -5.74
CA GLY A 235 -24.66 -17.18 -6.69
C GLY A 235 -24.66 -15.72 -6.21
N MET A 236 -23.96 -15.42 -5.10
CA MET A 236 -23.83 -14.05 -4.57
C MET A 236 -22.51 -13.43 -5.03
N VAL A 237 -22.55 -12.15 -5.28
CA VAL A 237 -21.41 -11.32 -5.70
C VAL A 237 -21.32 -10.09 -4.80
N ASP A 238 -20.12 -9.79 -4.32
CA ASP A 238 -19.87 -8.54 -3.62
C ASP A 238 -19.60 -7.44 -4.66
N VAL A 239 -20.41 -6.39 -4.63
CA VAL A 239 -20.25 -5.20 -5.44
C VAL A 239 -19.69 -4.10 -4.54
N TRP A 240 -18.53 -3.56 -4.93
CA TRP A 240 -17.88 -2.48 -4.21
C TRP A 240 -18.00 -1.15 -4.95
N ALA A 241 -17.96 -0.06 -4.20
CA ALA A 241 -17.86 1.28 -4.76
C ALA A 241 -16.87 2.14 -3.98
N TYR A 242 -15.98 2.82 -4.72
CA TYR A 242 -15.19 3.95 -4.23
C TYR A 242 -15.85 5.24 -4.71
N TYR A 243 -15.99 6.23 -3.84
CA TYR A 243 -16.62 7.50 -4.20
C TYR A 243 -16.15 8.64 -3.29
N ASN A 244 -16.35 9.87 -3.76
CA ASN A 244 -16.22 11.08 -2.94
C ASN A 244 -17.33 12.09 -3.30
N ASN A 245 -17.30 13.24 -2.67
CA ASN A 245 -18.23 14.38 -2.93
C ASN A 245 -19.72 13.99 -2.82
N ALA A 246 -20.04 12.95 -2.07
CA ALA A 246 -21.40 12.52 -1.76
C ALA A 246 -21.44 11.93 -0.34
N ASP A 247 -22.56 12.07 0.34
CA ASP A 247 -22.76 11.54 1.70
C ASP A 247 -23.07 10.04 1.66
N GLU A 248 -23.78 9.59 0.60
CA GLU A 248 -24.23 8.22 0.44
C GLU A 248 -24.32 7.83 -1.04
N VAL A 249 -24.31 6.54 -1.31
CA VAL A 249 -24.51 5.95 -2.64
C VAL A 249 -25.55 4.84 -2.59
N GLU A 250 -26.31 4.67 -3.67
CA GLU A 250 -27.32 3.64 -3.81
C GLU A 250 -27.00 2.76 -5.02
N LEU A 251 -27.03 1.44 -4.82
CA LEU A 251 -26.83 0.47 -5.89
C LEU A 251 -28.18 0.05 -6.48
N PHE A 252 -28.26 0.03 -7.81
CA PHE A 252 -29.40 -0.53 -8.53
C PHE A 252 -28.96 -1.73 -9.38
N LEU A 253 -29.70 -2.82 -9.29
CA LEU A 253 -29.54 -4.00 -10.16
C LEU A 253 -30.84 -4.19 -10.95
N ASN A 254 -30.76 -4.09 -12.28
CA ASN A 254 -31.92 -4.17 -13.17
C ASN A 254 -33.08 -3.23 -12.74
N GLY A 255 -32.74 -1.99 -12.35
CA GLY A 255 -33.70 -0.98 -11.90
C GLY A 255 -34.26 -1.18 -10.48
N ARG A 256 -33.81 -2.21 -9.75
CA ARG A 256 -34.22 -2.47 -8.36
C ARG A 256 -33.12 -2.01 -7.40
N SER A 257 -33.47 -1.19 -6.42
CA SER A 257 -32.56 -0.77 -5.37
C SER A 257 -32.03 -1.98 -4.58
N GLN A 258 -30.74 -1.96 -4.31
CA GLN A 258 -30.04 -2.90 -3.42
C GLN A 258 -29.70 -2.23 -2.09
N GLY A 259 -30.21 -1.01 -1.88
CA GLY A 259 -30.04 -0.21 -0.68
C GLY A 259 -28.91 0.80 -0.76
N ILE A 260 -28.99 1.74 0.17
CA ILE A 260 -28.04 2.85 0.33
C ILE A 260 -26.89 2.42 1.23
N ARG A 261 -25.70 2.93 0.95
CA ARG A 261 -24.48 2.76 1.75
C ARG A 261 -23.70 4.06 1.84
N SER A 262 -22.94 4.20 2.93
CA SER A 262 -22.00 5.30 3.12
C SER A 262 -20.66 4.79 3.65
N LYS A 263 -19.58 5.51 3.34
CA LYS A 263 -18.28 5.36 3.99
C LYS A 263 -18.35 5.79 5.45
N ASN A 264 -17.37 5.35 6.23
CA ASN A 264 -17.21 5.79 7.62
C ASN A 264 -15.73 5.84 8.01
N ASP A 265 -15.43 6.19 9.24
CA ASP A 265 -14.05 6.33 9.74
C ASP A 265 -13.26 5.01 9.79
N SER A 266 -13.88 3.88 9.47
CA SER A 266 -13.26 2.56 9.52
C SER A 266 -13.34 1.83 8.16
N LEU A 267 -14.02 2.40 7.16
CA LEU A 267 -14.27 1.77 5.88
C LEU A 267 -14.38 2.84 4.78
N LEU A 268 -13.44 2.83 3.84
CA LEU A 268 -13.34 3.81 2.75
C LEU A 268 -14.05 3.37 1.47
N HIS A 269 -14.74 2.24 1.50
CA HIS A 269 -15.56 1.73 0.40
C HIS A 269 -16.97 1.39 0.87
N CYS A 270 -17.88 1.21 -0.09
CA CYS A 270 -19.18 0.61 0.15
C CYS A 270 -19.24 -0.79 -0.45
N VAL A 271 -19.97 -1.70 0.19
CA VAL A 271 -20.16 -3.06 -0.31
C VAL A 271 -21.62 -3.47 -0.27
N TRP A 272 -22.10 -4.12 -1.33
CA TRP A 272 -23.38 -4.80 -1.44
C TRP A 272 -23.14 -6.25 -1.82
N ARG A 273 -23.72 -7.18 -1.09
CA ARG A 273 -23.73 -8.59 -1.47
C ARG A 273 -25.04 -8.87 -2.18
N VAL A 274 -24.98 -9.05 -3.48
CA VAL A 274 -26.16 -9.19 -4.34
C VAL A 274 -26.17 -10.52 -5.07
N LYS A 275 -27.37 -11.03 -5.35
CA LYS A 275 -27.51 -12.20 -6.21
C LYS A 275 -27.20 -11.83 -7.65
N TYR A 276 -26.34 -12.63 -8.31
CA TYR A 276 -26.08 -12.43 -9.72
C TYR A 276 -27.36 -12.60 -10.54
N GLU A 277 -27.66 -11.62 -11.35
CA GLU A 277 -28.71 -11.65 -12.36
C GLU A 277 -28.12 -11.08 -13.66
N PRO A 278 -28.27 -11.78 -14.81
CA PRO A 278 -27.92 -11.20 -16.10
C PRO A 278 -28.70 -9.92 -16.35
N GLY A 279 -28.04 -8.90 -16.96
CA GLY A 279 -28.68 -7.62 -17.26
C GLY A 279 -27.96 -6.86 -18.37
#